data_cf6209bb1b3c0708261a9932369b9339
#
_entry.id   cf6209bb1b3c0708261a9932369b9339
#
_cell.length_a   1.000
_cell.length_b   1.000
_cell.length_c   1.000
_cell.angle_alpha   90.00
_cell.angle_beta   90.00
_cell.angle_gamma   90.00
#
_symmetry.space_group_name_H-M   'P 1'
#
loop_
_entity.id
_entity.type
_entity.pdbx_description
1 polymer ?
#
loop_
_entity_poly.entity_id
_entity_poly.type
_entity_poly.pdbx_seq_one_letter_code
_entity_poly.pdbx_strand_id
1 'polypeptide(L)'
;AYLVNEQLGGLAAAAPSRVAVPDVPGAPAAPEGQAGQGGDRPVAPAVLARGTRLERPVFIMAAPRSGSTLLFETLARTPQFWTVGGEAHWLVEGFDHLSPGAPGIDDNRIDARLASAELGEAMRQRLVERLQGPQQQPLPANAAAVRLLEKTPKNALRIPLFAELFPDARFIFLWRDPRENLSSIIEAWRSGGWVTYSKMPDWDGPWSLILPPGWRALRGKTLGEIAAFQWETTNRIALDDLQALPAERWTALSYAEFLADTPRSVQALCAFAGIGFDEALGQRVGAPLPLSRYTQTRPVPDKWRKNAGLIEPVLPGLTATWQRLQALPGLVSAPEAPDTPAARAGVPMA
;
A
#
# COMPACT_ATOMS: atom_id res chain seq x y z
N ALA A 1 -11.68 7.74 -24.17
CA ALA A 1 -13.02 8.04 -24.64
C ALA A 1 -14.04 7.29 -23.78
N TYR A 2 -14.15 7.65 -22.52
CA TYR A 2 -15.24 7.16 -21.64
C TYR A 2 -15.84 8.34 -20.91
N LEU A 3 -17.18 8.44 -21.01
CA LEU A 3 -18.08 9.35 -20.31
C LEU A 3 -18.18 10.79 -20.84
N VAL A 4 -19.03 10.98 -21.81
CA VAL A 4 -20.07 12.00 -21.78
C VAL A 4 -21.28 11.41 -22.52
N ASN A 5 -22.23 10.89 -21.79
CA ASN A 5 -23.59 10.76 -22.26
C ASN A 5 -24.52 10.76 -21.04
N GLU A 6 -24.79 11.93 -20.53
CA GLU A 6 -26.00 12.18 -19.77
C GLU A 6 -26.70 13.40 -20.35
N GLN A 7 -27.94 13.12 -20.77
CA GLN A 7 -29.02 14.03 -21.05
C GLN A 7 -28.86 15.01 -22.20
N LEU A 8 -29.48 14.64 -23.31
CA LEU A 8 -30.49 15.49 -23.96
C LEU A 8 -31.29 14.62 -24.96
N GLY A 9 -32.59 14.62 -24.81
CA GLY A 9 -33.52 13.85 -25.61
C GLY A 9 -33.53 14.24 -27.09
N GLY A 10 -33.71 13.23 -27.90
CA GLY A 10 -34.31 13.19 -29.23
C GLY A 10 -33.89 14.25 -30.23
N LEU A 11 -33.09 13.81 -31.22
CA LEU A 11 -33.30 14.11 -32.63
C LEU A 11 -32.31 13.29 -33.49
N ALA A 12 -32.77 12.96 -34.68
CA ALA A 12 -32.29 11.94 -35.62
C ALA A 12 -30.80 12.00 -36.03
N ALA A 13 -30.36 10.84 -36.47
CA ALA A 13 -29.06 10.44 -37.04
C ALA A 13 -28.40 11.42 -38.00
N ALA A 14 -27.14 11.75 -37.72
CA ALA A 14 -26.15 12.11 -38.73
C ALA A 14 -24.75 11.66 -38.21
N ALA A 15 -23.95 11.02 -39.07
CA ALA A 15 -22.62 10.52 -38.77
C ALA A 15 -21.67 11.65 -38.32
N PRO A 16 -20.84 11.46 -37.28
CA PRO A 16 -19.92 12.51 -36.87
C PRO A 16 -18.62 12.47 -37.69
N SER A 17 -18.34 13.58 -38.35
CA SER A 17 -17.06 13.94 -38.92
C SER A 17 -15.98 14.01 -37.82
N ARG A 18 -14.76 13.55 -38.13
CA ARG A 18 -13.58 13.68 -37.27
C ARG A 18 -13.30 15.16 -36.98
N VAL A 19 -13.41 15.55 -35.72
CA VAL A 19 -12.90 16.85 -35.26
C VAL A 19 -11.46 16.67 -34.82
N ALA A 20 -10.55 17.35 -35.45
CA ALA A 20 -9.13 17.46 -35.09
C ALA A 20 -9.03 18.19 -33.75
N VAL A 21 -8.23 17.63 -32.83
CA VAL A 21 -7.84 18.28 -31.57
C VAL A 21 -6.70 19.25 -31.88
N PRO A 22 -6.77 20.52 -31.45
CA PRO A 22 -5.66 21.46 -31.67
C PRO A 22 -4.47 21.09 -30.76
N ASP A 23 -3.26 21.10 -31.36
CA ASP A 23 -1.98 21.03 -30.67
C ASP A 23 -1.85 22.19 -29.67
N VAL A 24 -1.64 21.86 -28.39
CA VAL A 24 -1.21 22.79 -27.36
C VAL A 24 0.30 22.62 -27.17
N PRO A 25 1.14 23.61 -27.53
CA PRO A 25 2.57 23.52 -27.30
C PRO A 25 2.91 23.77 -25.83
N GLY A 26 3.68 22.87 -25.22
CA GLY A 26 4.44 23.15 -23.99
C GLY A 26 4.00 22.50 -22.69
N ALA A 27 3.43 21.29 -22.69
CA ALA A 27 3.42 20.48 -21.49
C ALA A 27 4.72 19.67 -21.41
N PRO A 28 5.44 19.63 -20.25
CA PRO A 28 6.55 18.72 -20.08
C PRO A 28 6.03 17.29 -20.20
N ALA A 29 6.73 16.46 -20.97
CA ALA A 29 6.43 15.06 -21.13
C ALA A 29 6.26 14.41 -19.74
N ALA A 30 5.12 13.80 -19.51
CA ALA A 30 4.90 12.95 -18.37
C ALA A 30 5.99 11.86 -18.38
N PRO A 31 6.59 11.49 -17.24
CA PRO A 31 7.50 10.37 -17.22
C PRO A 31 6.73 9.16 -17.76
N GLU A 32 7.29 8.50 -18.75
CA GLU A 32 6.74 7.31 -19.37
C GLU A 32 6.33 6.35 -18.25
N GLY A 33 5.06 6.00 -18.21
CA GLY A 33 4.51 5.09 -17.25
C GLY A 33 5.26 3.76 -17.33
N GLN A 34 6.16 3.55 -16.42
CA GLN A 34 6.68 2.23 -16.15
C GLN A 34 5.51 1.41 -15.57
N ALA A 35 4.68 0.90 -16.47
CA ALA A 35 4.04 -0.39 -16.24
C ALA A 35 5.16 -1.32 -15.77
N GLY A 36 5.06 -1.86 -14.55
CA GLY A 36 6.10 -2.60 -13.85
C GLY A 36 6.88 -3.61 -14.69
N GLN A 37 7.73 -3.12 -15.56
CA GLN A 37 8.89 -3.83 -16.05
C GLN A 37 9.96 -3.58 -15.00
N GLY A 38 9.94 -4.38 -13.94
CA GLY A 38 11.16 -4.79 -13.30
C GLY A 38 12.00 -5.42 -14.42
N GLY A 39 12.71 -4.56 -15.17
CA GLY A 39 13.66 -5.01 -16.17
C GLY A 39 14.61 -5.97 -15.49
N ASP A 40 14.66 -7.16 -16.02
CA ASP A 40 15.64 -8.19 -15.73
C ASP A 40 17.04 -7.61 -16.05
N ARG A 41 17.56 -6.78 -15.14
CA ARG A 41 18.98 -6.52 -15.08
C ARG A 41 19.59 -7.81 -14.60
N PRO A 42 20.49 -8.43 -15.36
CA PRO A 42 21.25 -9.56 -14.87
C PRO A 42 22.07 -9.05 -13.66
N VAL A 43 21.53 -9.27 -12.48
CA VAL A 43 22.30 -9.19 -11.24
C VAL A 43 23.30 -10.34 -11.35
N ALA A 44 24.60 -10.01 -11.33
CA ALA A 44 25.63 -11.03 -11.20
C ALA A 44 25.22 -11.98 -10.07
N PRO A 45 25.43 -13.32 -10.20
CA PRO A 45 25.00 -14.26 -9.20
C PRO A 45 25.68 -13.91 -7.88
N ALA A 46 24.98 -13.13 -7.05
CA ALA A 46 25.35 -12.98 -5.65
C ALA A 46 25.31 -14.38 -5.07
N VAL A 47 26.37 -14.78 -4.37
CA VAL A 47 26.36 -16.00 -3.57
C VAL A 47 25.16 -15.88 -2.65
N LEU A 48 24.08 -16.59 -2.98
CA LEU A 48 22.80 -16.53 -2.30
C LEU A 48 23.04 -16.76 -0.81
N ALA A 49 22.58 -15.86 0.03
CA ALA A 49 22.54 -16.01 1.48
C ALA A 49 21.51 -17.10 1.84
N ARG A 50 21.84 -18.35 1.52
CA ARG A 50 21.04 -19.52 1.90
C ARG A 50 21.03 -19.58 3.42
N GLY A 51 19.84 -19.39 4.00
CA GLY A 51 19.64 -19.46 5.44
C GLY A 51 19.35 -18.14 6.16
N THR A 52 19.31 -17.00 5.46
CA THR A 52 18.83 -15.75 6.09
C THR A 52 17.38 -15.86 6.49
N ARG A 53 17.10 -15.65 7.77
CA ARG A 53 15.73 -15.66 8.29
C ARG A 53 15.10 -14.27 8.19
N LEU A 54 13.83 -14.21 7.82
CA LEU A 54 13.01 -13.02 7.98
C LEU A 54 12.40 -13.06 9.39
N GLU A 55 12.87 -12.20 10.29
CA GLU A 55 12.40 -12.15 11.68
C GLU A 55 11.38 -11.04 11.85
N ARG A 56 10.18 -11.40 12.32
CA ARG A 56 9.06 -10.48 12.55
C ARG A 56 8.90 -9.49 11.39
N PRO A 57 8.68 -9.97 10.17
CA PRO A 57 8.50 -9.08 9.02
C PRO A 57 7.32 -8.15 9.26
N VAL A 58 7.42 -6.92 8.76
CA VAL A 58 6.38 -5.89 8.90
C VAL A 58 5.75 -5.65 7.55
N PHE A 59 4.43 -5.82 7.49
CA PHE A 59 3.63 -5.56 6.31
C PHE A 59 2.73 -4.34 6.53
N ILE A 60 2.81 -3.34 5.63
CA ILE A 60 1.90 -2.20 5.62
C ILE A 60 0.70 -2.54 4.74
N MET A 61 -0.46 -2.66 5.37
CA MET A 61 -1.74 -2.94 4.73
C MET A 61 -2.55 -1.67 4.57
N ALA A 62 -3.06 -1.43 3.37
CA ALA A 62 -3.85 -0.23 3.09
C ALA A 62 -4.66 -0.40 1.80
N ALA A 63 -5.83 0.22 1.73
CA ALA A 63 -6.48 0.43 0.46
C ALA A 63 -5.57 1.27 -0.48
N PRO A 64 -5.65 1.11 -1.79
CA PRO A 64 -4.88 1.92 -2.72
C PRO A 64 -5.06 3.42 -2.45
N ARG A 65 -4.00 4.20 -2.62
CA ARG A 65 -4.03 5.67 -2.50
C ARG A 65 -4.28 6.21 -1.09
N SER A 66 -4.15 5.38 -0.05
CA SER A 66 -4.28 5.80 1.36
C SER A 66 -3.06 6.53 1.94
N GLY A 67 -1.96 6.67 1.19
CA GLY A 67 -0.72 7.29 1.68
C GLY A 67 0.33 6.28 2.16
N SER A 68 0.11 4.99 1.97
CA SER A 68 1.00 3.91 2.41
C SER A 68 2.41 4.00 1.83
N THR A 69 2.60 4.61 0.65
CA THR A 69 3.93 4.84 0.09
C THR A 69 4.72 5.84 0.91
N LEU A 70 4.10 6.93 1.38
CA LEU A 70 4.77 7.91 2.24
C LEU A 70 5.19 7.28 3.57
N LEU A 71 4.29 6.51 4.19
CA LEU A 71 4.59 5.77 5.42
C LEU A 71 5.74 4.78 5.20
N PHE A 72 5.68 3.97 4.14
CA PHE A 72 6.73 3.03 3.78
C PHE A 72 8.07 3.72 3.58
N GLU A 73 8.13 4.79 2.76
CA GLU A 73 9.36 5.54 2.48
C GLU A 73 9.93 6.23 3.74
N THR A 74 9.08 6.55 4.71
CA THR A 74 9.49 7.10 6.00
C THR A 74 10.15 6.02 6.86
N LEU A 75 9.48 4.88 7.06
CA LEU A 75 9.99 3.77 7.87
C LEU A 75 11.20 3.08 7.23
N ALA A 76 11.25 2.96 5.90
CA ALA A 76 12.36 2.32 5.17
C ALA A 76 13.69 3.06 5.30
N ARG A 77 13.73 4.23 5.94
CA ARG A 77 14.97 4.99 6.19
C ARG A 77 15.76 4.50 7.38
N THR A 78 15.13 3.76 8.29
CA THR A 78 15.89 3.14 9.38
C THR A 78 16.79 2.02 8.85
N PRO A 79 18.05 1.92 9.32
CA PRO A 79 18.94 0.83 8.91
C PRO A 79 18.49 -0.55 9.40
N GLN A 80 17.50 -0.60 10.28
CA GLN A 80 16.96 -1.84 10.83
C GLN A 80 15.98 -2.54 9.90
N PHE A 81 15.44 -1.83 8.88
CA PHE A 81 14.57 -2.42 7.88
C PHE A 81 15.28 -2.70 6.56
N TRP A 82 14.95 -3.84 6.00
CA TRP A 82 15.29 -4.24 4.65
C TRP A 82 14.03 -4.29 3.80
N THR A 83 14.11 -3.84 2.56
CA THR A 83 12.97 -3.75 1.65
C THR A 83 13.33 -4.33 0.29
N VAL A 84 12.34 -4.54 -0.55
CA VAL A 84 12.57 -4.88 -1.97
C VAL A 84 12.60 -3.62 -2.87
N GLY A 85 12.73 -2.43 -2.27
CA GLY A 85 12.85 -1.15 -2.98
C GLY A 85 11.52 -0.55 -3.47
N GLY A 86 10.44 -1.30 -3.46
CA GLY A 86 9.14 -0.87 -3.94
C GLY A 86 8.02 -1.85 -3.65
N GLU A 87 6.99 -1.87 -4.47
CA GLU A 87 5.88 -2.82 -4.34
C GLU A 87 6.25 -4.19 -4.91
N ALA A 88 5.95 -5.24 -4.14
CA ALA A 88 6.27 -6.63 -4.47
C ALA A 88 5.07 -7.37 -5.08
N HIS A 89 4.47 -6.85 -6.13
CA HIS A 89 3.36 -7.54 -6.82
C HIS A 89 3.75 -8.95 -7.26
N TRP A 90 4.98 -9.13 -7.70
CA TRP A 90 5.58 -10.40 -8.11
C TRP A 90 5.67 -11.44 -6.99
N LEU A 91 5.62 -11.02 -5.73
CA LEU A 91 5.73 -11.92 -4.58
C LEU A 91 4.55 -12.91 -4.52
N VAL A 92 3.38 -12.49 -4.94
CA VAL A 92 2.18 -13.34 -5.01
C VAL A 92 1.87 -13.66 -6.46
N GLU A 93 1.71 -12.65 -7.32
CA GLU A 93 1.31 -12.83 -8.73
C GLU A 93 2.42 -13.38 -9.63
N GLY A 94 3.63 -13.56 -9.11
CA GLY A 94 4.69 -14.33 -9.76
C GLY A 94 4.56 -15.85 -9.58
N PHE A 95 3.52 -16.33 -8.90
CA PHE A 95 3.09 -17.71 -8.87
C PHE A 95 1.79 -17.81 -9.68
N ASP A 96 1.81 -18.52 -10.82
CA ASP A 96 0.70 -18.56 -11.76
C ASP A 96 -0.62 -18.95 -11.10
N HIS A 97 -0.60 -19.90 -10.17
CA HIS A 97 -1.77 -20.38 -9.45
C HIS A 97 -2.35 -19.39 -8.41
N LEU A 98 -1.67 -18.26 -8.13
CA LEU A 98 -2.12 -17.19 -7.21
C LEU A 98 -2.49 -15.90 -7.95
N SER A 99 -2.40 -15.90 -9.28
CA SER A 99 -2.72 -14.71 -10.07
C SER A 99 -4.19 -14.69 -10.47
N PRO A 100 -4.84 -13.52 -10.49
CA PRO A 100 -6.18 -13.40 -11.09
C PRO A 100 -6.23 -13.96 -12.50
N GLY A 101 -7.23 -14.83 -12.75
CA GLY A 101 -7.34 -15.61 -13.98
C GLY A 101 -6.86 -17.07 -13.88
N ALA A 102 -6.14 -17.43 -12.82
CA ALA A 102 -5.88 -18.83 -12.48
C ALA A 102 -7.18 -19.55 -12.05
N PRO A 103 -7.27 -20.88 -12.22
CA PRO A 103 -8.43 -21.65 -11.80
C PRO A 103 -8.80 -21.37 -10.32
N GLY A 104 -9.99 -20.83 -10.09
CA GLY A 104 -10.46 -20.50 -8.73
C GLY A 104 -9.96 -19.16 -8.18
N ILE A 105 -9.16 -18.38 -8.90
CA ILE A 105 -8.67 -17.06 -8.50
C ILE A 105 -9.24 -16.00 -9.46
N ASP A 106 -10.25 -15.27 -8.99
CA ASP A 106 -10.98 -14.30 -9.79
C ASP A 106 -10.59 -12.84 -9.50
N ASP A 107 -9.89 -12.60 -8.41
CA ASP A 107 -9.56 -11.29 -7.89
C ASP A 107 -8.26 -11.31 -7.07
N ASN A 108 -7.95 -10.25 -6.33
CA ASN A 108 -6.73 -10.19 -5.52
C ASN A 108 -6.86 -10.85 -4.13
N ARG A 109 -8.04 -11.37 -3.78
CA ARG A 109 -8.23 -12.07 -2.50
C ARG A 109 -7.54 -13.43 -2.52
N ILE A 110 -6.61 -13.63 -1.59
CA ILE A 110 -5.96 -14.91 -1.34
C ILE A 110 -6.01 -15.18 0.16
N ASP A 111 -6.60 -16.29 0.53
CA ASP A 111 -6.73 -16.69 1.94
C ASP A 111 -5.70 -17.77 2.37
N ALA A 112 -5.73 -18.13 3.64
CA ALA A 112 -4.80 -19.09 4.23
C ALA A 112 -4.90 -20.51 3.64
N ARG A 113 -5.99 -20.87 2.95
CA ARG A 113 -6.15 -22.22 2.36
C ARG A 113 -5.13 -22.50 1.26
N LEU A 114 -4.56 -21.45 0.67
CA LEU A 114 -3.52 -21.56 -0.35
C LEU A 114 -2.10 -21.48 0.23
N ALA A 115 -1.97 -21.33 1.54
CA ALA A 115 -0.67 -21.37 2.21
C ALA A 115 -0.14 -22.80 2.26
N SER A 116 1.13 -22.98 1.90
CA SER A 116 1.88 -24.22 2.13
C SER A 116 3.30 -23.90 2.59
N ALA A 117 3.97 -24.89 3.17
CA ALA A 117 5.37 -24.74 3.58
C ALA A 117 6.27 -24.40 2.40
N GLU A 118 6.03 -25.06 1.25
CA GLU A 118 6.78 -24.85 0.01
C GLU A 118 6.57 -23.45 -0.54
N LEU A 119 5.33 -22.95 -0.55
CA LEU A 119 5.02 -21.57 -0.95
C LEU A 119 5.71 -20.58 -0.04
N GLY A 120 5.64 -20.79 1.27
CA GLY A 120 6.28 -19.94 2.26
C GLY A 120 7.81 -19.88 2.08
N GLU A 121 8.44 -21.01 1.83
CA GLU A 121 9.87 -21.06 1.57
C GLU A 121 10.25 -20.37 0.26
N ALA A 122 9.49 -20.63 -0.81
CA ALA A 122 9.71 -19.97 -2.11
C ALA A 122 9.52 -18.45 -2.02
N MET A 123 8.53 -17.96 -1.26
CA MET A 123 8.34 -16.52 -1.03
C MET A 123 9.50 -15.91 -0.22
N ARG A 124 9.94 -16.59 0.85
CA ARG A 124 11.11 -16.15 1.66
C ARG A 124 12.37 -16.04 0.80
N GLN A 125 12.64 -17.06 0.01
CA GLN A 125 13.81 -17.05 -0.87
C GLN A 125 13.73 -15.90 -1.88
N ARG A 126 12.60 -15.71 -2.58
CA ARG A 126 12.40 -14.61 -3.53
C ARG A 126 12.56 -13.22 -2.88
N LEU A 127 12.12 -13.07 -1.64
CA LEU A 127 12.30 -11.83 -0.87
C LEU A 127 13.78 -11.61 -0.56
N VAL A 128 14.46 -12.59 0.06
CA VAL A 128 15.86 -12.48 0.47
C VAL A 128 16.78 -12.14 -0.71
N GLU A 129 16.54 -12.72 -1.88
CA GLU A 129 17.29 -12.44 -3.11
C GLU A 129 17.20 -10.97 -3.58
N ARG A 130 16.14 -10.25 -3.17
CA ARG A 130 15.84 -8.88 -3.63
C ARG A 130 15.93 -7.83 -2.53
N LEU A 131 16.31 -8.25 -1.31
CA LEU A 131 16.41 -7.30 -0.20
C LEU A 131 17.54 -6.31 -0.43
N GLN A 132 17.22 -5.07 -0.14
CA GLN A 132 18.17 -3.95 -0.13
C GLN A 132 17.94 -3.10 1.11
N GLY A 133 19.02 -2.54 1.62
CA GLY A 133 19.00 -1.60 2.73
C GLY A 133 18.63 -0.18 2.29
N PRO A 134 18.59 0.79 3.22
CA PRO A 134 18.13 2.17 2.96
C PRO A 134 18.92 2.91 1.88
N GLN A 135 20.17 2.53 1.65
CA GLN A 135 21.05 3.10 0.62
C GLN A 135 21.12 2.23 -0.63
N GLN A 136 20.14 1.33 -0.81
CA GLN A 136 20.09 0.35 -1.90
C GLN A 136 21.27 -0.67 -1.91
N GLN A 137 21.98 -0.77 -0.80
CA GLN A 137 23.05 -1.78 -0.65
C GLN A 137 22.40 -3.18 -0.59
N PRO A 138 23.05 -4.18 -1.22
CA PRO A 138 22.57 -5.56 -1.18
C PRO A 138 22.69 -6.15 0.22
N LEU A 139 21.90 -7.19 0.49
CA LEU A 139 21.99 -7.94 1.73
C LEU A 139 23.38 -8.61 1.86
N PRO A 140 24.08 -8.46 2.99
CA PRO A 140 25.34 -9.18 3.23
C PRO A 140 25.16 -10.70 3.17
N ALA A 141 26.07 -11.39 2.49
CA ALA A 141 26.00 -12.85 2.29
C ALA A 141 25.99 -13.66 3.61
N ASN A 142 26.49 -13.08 4.69
CA ASN A 142 26.54 -13.69 6.03
C ASN A 142 25.41 -13.20 6.96
N ALA A 143 24.41 -12.49 6.47
CA ALA A 143 23.30 -12.04 7.27
C ALA A 143 22.47 -13.25 7.75
N ALA A 144 22.50 -13.52 9.06
CA ALA A 144 21.74 -14.64 9.65
C ALA A 144 20.25 -14.36 9.75
N ALA A 145 19.87 -13.11 10.00
CA ALA A 145 18.50 -12.68 10.12
C ALA A 145 18.34 -11.21 9.73
N VAL A 146 17.18 -10.86 9.21
CA VAL A 146 16.83 -9.48 8.83
C VAL A 146 15.36 -9.21 9.09
N ARG A 147 15.03 -7.94 9.23
CA ARG A 147 13.65 -7.47 9.35
C ARG A 147 13.18 -6.86 8.05
N LEU A 148 12.23 -7.55 7.41
CA LEU A 148 11.57 -7.05 6.20
C LEU A 148 10.57 -5.95 6.55
N LEU A 149 10.54 -4.88 5.75
CA LEU A 149 9.40 -3.97 5.61
C LEU A 149 8.85 -4.09 4.20
N GLU A 150 7.59 -4.47 4.08
CA GLU A 150 6.91 -4.64 2.78
C GLU A 150 5.64 -3.77 2.70
N LYS A 151 5.34 -3.24 1.53
CA LYS A 151 4.13 -2.49 1.24
C LYS A 151 3.70 -2.70 -0.20
N THR A 152 2.65 -3.46 -0.39
CA THR A 152 1.94 -3.63 -1.67
C THR A 152 0.44 -3.53 -1.41
N PRO A 153 -0.30 -2.58 -2.00
CA PRO A 153 -1.72 -2.37 -1.68
C PRO A 153 -2.60 -3.61 -1.87
N LYS A 154 -2.32 -4.45 -2.85
CA LYS A 154 -3.04 -5.72 -3.07
C LYS A 154 -2.96 -6.67 -1.88
N ASN A 155 -1.91 -6.57 -1.06
CA ASN A 155 -1.71 -7.43 0.11
C ASN A 155 -2.71 -7.16 1.23
N ALA A 156 -3.42 -6.02 1.19
CA ALA A 156 -4.57 -5.77 2.07
C ALA A 156 -5.72 -6.79 1.88
N LEU A 157 -5.77 -7.49 0.76
CA LEU A 157 -6.70 -8.60 0.51
C LEU A 157 -6.07 -9.99 0.73
N ARG A 158 -4.85 -10.06 1.28
CA ARG A 158 -4.06 -11.29 1.41
C ARG A 158 -3.52 -11.50 2.83
N ILE A 159 -4.10 -10.79 3.81
CA ILE A 159 -3.65 -10.84 5.21
C ILE A 159 -3.61 -12.27 5.77
N PRO A 160 -4.64 -13.13 5.58
CA PRO A 160 -4.59 -14.49 6.09
C PRO A 160 -3.48 -15.34 5.46
N LEU A 161 -3.19 -15.15 4.17
CA LEU A 161 -2.07 -15.83 3.52
C LEU A 161 -0.73 -15.45 4.19
N PHE A 162 -0.48 -14.14 4.34
CA PHE A 162 0.76 -13.66 4.95
C PHE A 162 0.85 -14.01 6.44
N ALA A 163 -0.27 -14.02 7.16
CA ALA A 163 -0.31 -14.39 8.56
C ALA A 163 0.05 -15.86 8.79
N GLU A 164 -0.33 -16.75 7.86
CA GLU A 164 -0.01 -18.17 7.88
C GLU A 164 1.45 -18.43 7.46
N LEU A 165 1.88 -17.81 6.34
CA LEU A 165 3.24 -18.01 5.81
C LEU A 165 4.34 -17.35 6.67
N PHE A 166 3.99 -16.33 7.45
CA PHE A 166 4.89 -15.59 8.34
C PHE A 166 4.23 -15.46 9.73
N PRO A 167 4.28 -16.52 10.56
CA PRO A 167 3.56 -16.55 11.84
C PRO A 167 3.96 -15.46 12.83
N ASP A 168 5.20 -14.95 12.75
CA ASP A 168 5.71 -13.85 13.56
C ASP A 168 5.55 -12.46 12.91
N ALA A 169 4.88 -12.39 11.75
CA ALA A 169 4.65 -11.12 11.05
C ALA A 169 3.80 -10.14 11.85
N ARG A 170 4.09 -8.86 11.67
CA ARG A 170 3.34 -7.74 12.20
C ARG A 170 2.72 -6.93 11.06
N PHE A 171 1.50 -6.44 11.28
CA PHE A 171 0.72 -5.74 10.27
C PHE A 171 0.42 -4.31 10.75
N ILE A 172 0.79 -3.33 9.93
CA ILE A 172 0.44 -1.92 10.13
C ILE A 172 -0.69 -1.59 9.17
N PHE A 173 -1.87 -1.29 9.68
CA PHE A 173 -3.02 -0.92 8.86
C PHE A 173 -3.16 0.59 8.77
N LEU A 174 -2.91 1.12 7.57
CA LEU A 174 -3.08 2.54 7.28
C LEU A 174 -4.39 2.77 6.53
N TRP A 175 -5.28 3.60 7.10
CA TRP A 175 -6.54 3.97 6.47
C TRP A 175 -6.64 5.49 6.27
N ARG A 176 -7.52 5.92 5.39
CA ARG A 176 -7.70 7.33 5.03
C ARG A 176 -9.16 7.68 4.91
N ASP A 177 -9.52 8.96 5.20
CA ASP A 177 -10.85 9.53 4.97
C ASP A 177 -11.37 9.14 3.57
N PRO A 178 -12.61 8.59 3.46
CA PRO A 178 -13.12 8.10 2.18
C PRO A 178 -13.16 9.18 1.12
N ARG A 179 -13.52 10.43 1.43
CA ARG A 179 -13.59 11.52 0.44
C ARG A 179 -12.25 11.77 -0.22
N GLU A 180 -11.21 11.87 0.61
CA GLU A 180 -9.84 12.09 0.17
C GLU A 180 -9.27 10.88 -0.59
N ASN A 181 -9.60 9.67 -0.13
CA ASN A 181 -9.10 8.44 -0.74
C ASN A 181 -9.79 8.19 -2.09
N LEU A 182 -11.12 8.30 -2.15
CA LEU A 182 -11.90 8.14 -3.37
C LEU A 182 -11.44 9.14 -4.45
N SER A 183 -11.25 10.41 -4.09
CA SER A 183 -10.73 11.40 -5.03
C SER A 183 -9.38 10.97 -5.61
N SER A 184 -8.49 10.43 -4.78
CA SER A 184 -7.17 9.94 -5.25
C SER A 184 -7.27 8.67 -6.10
N ILE A 185 -8.22 7.79 -5.83
CA ILE A 185 -8.52 6.60 -6.65
C ILE A 185 -9.07 7.04 -8.02
N ILE A 186 -10.05 7.95 -8.04
CA ILE A 186 -10.64 8.49 -9.27
C ILE A 186 -9.56 9.12 -10.16
N GLU A 187 -8.66 9.91 -9.58
CA GLU A 187 -7.55 10.52 -10.32
C GLU A 187 -6.58 9.45 -10.88
N ALA A 188 -6.29 8.43 -10.10
CA ALA A 188 -5.45 7.33 -10.55
C ALA A 188 -6.07 6.60 -11.75
N TRP A 189 -7.37 6.32 -11.72
CA TRP A 189 -8.09 5.73 -12.85
C TRP A 189 -8.04 6.62 -14.09
N ARG A 190 -8.33 7.92 -13.93
CA ARG A 190 -8.32 8.89 -15.05
C ARG A 190 -6.96 9.07 -15.69
N SER A 191 -5.90 8.95 -14.90
CA SER A 191 -4.54 9.15 -15.42
C SER A 191 -4.07 8.05 -16.37
N GLY A 192 -4.69 6.85 -16.32
CA GLY A 192 -4.23 5.66 -17.05
C GLY A 192 -2.86 5.12 -16.58
N GLY A 193 -2.20 5.79 -15.64
CA GLY A 193 -0.87 5.40 -15.15
C GLY A 193 -0.87 4.26 -14.10
N TRP A 194 -2.05 3.76 -13.73
CA TRP A 194 -2.20 2.76 -12.66
C TRP A 194 -2.91 1.49 -13.14
N VAL A 195 -2.78 1.19 -14.43
CA VAL A 195 -3.35 -0.02 -15.01
C VAL A 195 -2.67 -1.24 -14.41
N THR A 196 -3.47 -2.10 -13.80
CA THR A 196 -3.00 -3.35 -13.19
C THR A 196 -3.26 -4.53 -14.11
N TYR A 197 -4.41 -4.53 -14.76
CA TYR A 197 -4.80 -5.56 -15.71
C TYR A 197 -5.26 -4.89 -17.03
N SER A 198 -4.50 -5.09 -18.10
CA SER A 198 -4.77 -4.46 -19.41
C SER A 198 -6.00 -5.03 -20.10
N LYS A 199 -6.31 -6.29 -19.81
CA LYS A 199 -7.50 -7.00 -20.30
C LYS A 199 -8.03 -7.92 -19.21
N MET A 200 -9.34 -7.95 -19.07
CA MET A 200 -10.02 -8.86 -18.15
C MET A 200 -11.25 -9.45 -18.83
N PRO A 201 -11.59 -10.70 -18.56
CA PRO A 201 -12.87 -11.26 -19.00
C PRO A 201 -14.03 -10.42 -18.48
N ASP A 202 -15.03 -10.19 -19.29
CA ASP A 202 -16.27 -9.48 -18.92
C ASP A 202 -16.09 -8.01 -18.44
N TRP A 203 -14.95 -7.40 -18.76
CA TRP A 203 -14.69 -6.00 -18.46
C TRP A 203 -14.24 -5.23 -19.70
N ASP A 204 -14.82 -4.04 -19.89
CA ASP A 204 -14.53 -3.18 -21.02
C ASP A 204 -13.34 -2.24 -20.70
N GLY A 205 -12.19 -2.51 -21.32
CA GLY A 205 -10.98 -1.70 -21.15
C GLY A 205 -10.06 -2.17 -20.01
N PRO A 206 -9.05 -1.36 -19.65
CA PRO A 206 -8.10 -1.69 -18.62
C PRO A 206 -8.68 -1.50 -17.21
N TRP A 207 -8.26 -2.35 -16.28
CA TRP A 207 -8.56 -2.20 -14.86
C TRP A 207 -7.39 -1.53 -14.13
N SER A 208 -7.70 -0.57 -13.25
CA SER A 208 -6.70 0.14 -12.45
C SER A 208 -6.75 -0.24 -10.97
N LEU A 209 -5.58 -0.22 -10.33
CA LEU A 209 -5.40 -0.47 -8.89
C LEU A 209 -5.77 -1.91 -8.49
N ILE A 210 -6.33 -2.04 -7.27
CA ILE A 210 -6.70 -3.33 -6.68
C ILE A 210 -7.95 -3.92 -7.35
N LEU A 211 -8.01 -5.25 -7.44
CA LEU A 211 -9.16 -6.01 -7.95
C LEU A 211 -9.82 -6.74 -6.78
N PRO A 212 -10.84 -6.15 -6.15
CA PRO A 212 -11.48 -6.77 -4.99
C PRO A 212 -12.53 -7.81 -5.39
N PRO A 213 -12.88 -8.75 -4.51
CA PRO A 213 -13.97 -9.70 -4.73
C PRO A 213 -15.28 -9.01 -5.12
N GLY A 214 -15.97 -9.56 -6.10
CA GLY A 214 -17.24 -9.00 -6.59
C GLY A 214 -17.09 -7.89 -7.63
N TRP A 215 -15.91 -7.62 -8.13
CA TRP A 215 -15.61 -6.57 -9.10
C TRP A 215 -16.49 -6.61 -10.37
N ARG A 216 -16.98 -7.81 -10.78
CA ARG A 216 -17.84 -7.92 -11.97
C ARG A 216 -19.15 -7.18 -11.86
N ALA A 217 -19.67 -6.96 -10.65
CA ALA A 217 -20.88 -6.16 -10.39
C ALA A 217 -20.70 -4.66 -10.72
N LEU A 218 -19.45 -4.24 -10.98
CA LEU A 218 -19.12 -2.86 -11.31
C LEU A 218 -19.23 -2.55 -12.81
N ARG A 219 -19.54 -3.53 -13.65
CA ARG A 219 -19.71 -3.30 -15.09
C ARG A 219 -20.85 -2.29 -15.32
N GLY A 220 -20.55 -1.23 -16.08
CA GLY A 220 -21.48 -0.15 -16.35
C GLY A 220 -21.68 0.84 -15.19
N LYS A 221 -20.96 0.69 -14.08
CA LYS A 221 -20.99 1.61 -12.95
C LYS A 221 -20.14 2.85 -13.21
N THR A 222 -20.47 3.92 -12.51
CA THR A 222 -19.70 5.18 -12.55
C THR A 222 -18.34 5.00 -11.88
N LEU A 223 -17.39 5.86 -12.22
CA LEU A 223 -16.06 5.83 -11.60
C LEU A 223 -16.12 6.11 -10.08
N GLY A 224 -17.12 6.88 -9.62
CA GLY A 224 -17.38 7.08 -8.20
C GLY A 224 -17.76 5.77 -7.50
N GLU A 225 -18.68 4.99 -8.09
CA GLU A 225 -19.09 3.68 -7.57
C GLU A 225 -17.93 2.66 -7.59
N ILE A 226 -17.11 2.66 -8.64
CA ILE A 226 -15.90 1.80 -8.72
C ILE A 226 -14.92 2.16 -7.62
N ALA A 227 -14.61 3.45 -7.44
CA ALA A 227 -13.70 3.92 -6.40
C ALA A 227 -14.22 3.61 -4.99
N ALA A 228 -15.53 3.82 -4.76
CA ALA A 228 -16.20 3.50 -3.50
C ALA A 228 -16.12 2.00 -3.19
N PHE A 229 -16.37 1.14 -4.17
CA PHE A 229 -16.29 -0.30 -4.02
C PHE A 229 -14.86 -0.76 -3.72
N GLN A 230 -13.85 -0.23 -4.43
CA GLN A 230 -12.45 -0.53 -4.15
C GLN A 230 -12.06 -0.13 -2.72
N TRP A 231 -12.47 1.06 -2.28
CA TRP A 231 -12.20 1.56 -0.93
C TRP A 231 -12.91 0.72 0.15
N GLU A 232 -14.22 0.54 -0.01
CA GLU A 232 -15.07 -0.14 0.97
C GLU A 232 -14.64 -1.60 1.13
N THR A 233 -14.64 -2.34 0.03
CA THR A 233 -14.38 -3.78 0.06
C THR A 233 -12.96 -4.07 0.58
N THR A 234 -11.96 -3.26 0.19
CA THR A 234 -10.60 -3.46 0.66
C THR A 234 -10.47 -3.18 2.16
N ASN A 235 -11.01 -2.05 2.63
CA ASN A 235 -10.90 -1.70 4.06
C ASN A 235 -11.71 -2.66 4.94
N ARG A 236 -12.90 -3.05 4.53
CA ARG A 236 -13.75 -4.00 5.27
C ARG A 236 -13.08 -5.36 5.38
N ILE A 237 -12.60 -5.93 4.28
CA ILE A 237 -11.93 -7.23 4.29
C ILE A 237 -10.64 -7.16 5.11
N ALA A 238 -9.81 -6.13 4.93
CA ALA A 238 -8.57 -6.00 5.70
C ALA A 238 -8.85 -5.88 7.19
N LEU A 239 -9.89 -5.12 7.58
CA LEU A 239 -10.27 -4.98 8.98
C LEU A 239 -10.81 -6.29 9.57
N ASP A 240 -11.65 -7.01 8.84
CA ASP A 240 -12.17 -8.31 9.27
C ASP A 240 -11.03 -9.33 9.48
N ASP A 241 -10.07 -9.37 8.55
CA ASP A 241 -8.90 -10.25 8.64
C ASP A 241 -7.98 -9.89 9.82
N LEU A 242 -7.72 -8.59 10.02
CA LEU A 242 -6.86 -8.13 11.11
C LEU A 242 -7.49 -8.38 12.48
N GLN A 243 -8.79 -8.16 12.61
CA GLN A 243 -9.53 -8.42 13.86
C GLN A 243 -9.59 -9.91 14.22
N ALA A 244 -9.37 -10.81 13.25
CA ALA A 244 -9.23 -12.24 13.50
C ALA A 244 -7.83 -12.64 14.00
N LEU A 245 -6.83 -11.75 13.94
CA LEU A 245 -5.48 -11.98 14.44
C LEU A 245 -5.37 -11.58 15.93
N PRO A 246 -4.39 -12.13 16.66
CA PRO A 246 -4.02 -11.63 17.97
C PRO A 246 -3.72 -10.13 17.96
N ALA A 247 -4.19 -9.39 18.97
CA ALA A 247 -4.11 -7.93 19.00
C ALA A 247 -2.67 -7.39 18.90
N GLU A 248 -1.70 -8.14 19.42
CA GLU A 248 -0.28 -7.78 19.37
C GLU A 248 0.35 -7.94 17.99
N ARG A 249 -0.34 -8.59 17.04
CA ARG A 249 0.16 -8.79 15.68
C ARG A 249 -0.16 -7.65 14.73
N TRP A 250 -1.04 -6.73 15.11
CA TRP A 250 -1.38 -5.61 14.24
C TRP A 250 -1.63 -4.32 15.01
N THR A 251 -1.48 -3.21 14.29
CA THR A 251 -1.83 -1.87 14.77
C THR A 251 -2.42 -1.08 13.62
N ALA A 252 -3.16 -0.03 13.92
CA ALA A 252 -3.77 0.83 12.92
C ALA A 252 -3.50 2.30 13.20
N LEU A 253 -3.46 3.09 12.12
CA LEU A 253 -3.46 4.54 12.22
C LEU A 253 -4.17 5.14 11.00
N SER A 254 -4.75 6.31 11.17
CA SER A 254 -5.24 7.08 10.03
C SER A 254 -4.10 7.86 9.37
N TYR A 255 -4.25 8.13 8.08
CA TYR A 255 -3.32 9.01 7.37
C TYR A 255 -3.30 10.43 7.93
N ALA A 256 -4.43 10.89 8.47
CA ALA A 256 -4.53 12.19 9.12
C ALA A 256 -3.71 12.25 10.42
N GLU A 257 -3.80 11.23 11.29
CA GLU A 257 -2.97 11.10 12.50
C GLU A 257 -1.49 11.04 12.15
N PHE A 258 -1.13 10.23 11.15
CA PHE A 258 0.25 10.13 10.68
C PHE A 258 0.84 11.50 10.30
N LEU A 259 0.06 12.33 9.59
CA LEU A 259 0.51 13.66 9.17
C LEU A 259 0.45 14.71 10.28
N ALA A 260 -0.51 14.60 11.21
CA ALA A 260 -0.70 15.56 12.30
C ALA A 260 0.47 15.53 13.30
N ASP A 261 0.97 14.32 13.59
CA ASP A 261 2.14 14.13 14.47
C ASP A 261 2.99 12.96 13.93
N THR A 262 3.77 13.25 12.91
CA THR A 262 4.64 12.24 12.27
C THR A 262 5.68 11.67 13.24
N PRO A 263 6.38 12.47 14.09
CA PRO A 263 7.35 11.92 15.03
C PRO A 263 6.74 10.91 15.99
N ARG A 264 5.64 11.24 16.63
CA ARG A 264 4.92 10.37 17.56
C ARG A 264 4.42 9.10 16.86
N SER A 265 3.83 9.25 15.68
CA SER A 265 3.32 8.12 14.89
C SER A 265 4.45 7.16 14.53
N VAL A 266 5.59 7.66 14.05
CA VAL A 266 6.73 6.82 13.66
C VAL A 266 7.37 6.18 14.90
N GLN A 267 7.50 6.89 16.02
CA GLN A 267 8.01 6.34 17.27
C GLN A 267 7.14 5.16 17.75
N ALA A 268 5.81 5.32 17.76
CA ALA A 268 4.89 4.26 18.14
C ALA A 268 4.96 3.05 17.19
N LEU A 269 5.08 3.29 15.88
CA LEU A 269 5.25 2.22 14.89
C LEU A 269 6.59 1.51 15.03
N CYS A 270 7.67 2.21 15.35
CA CYS A 270 8.97 1.59 15.67
C CYS A 270 8.85 0.68 16.90
N ALA A 271 8.22 1.15 17.96
CA ALA A 271 7.97 0.35 19.16
C ALA A 271 7.12 -0.89 18.84
N PHE A 272 6.03 -0.72 18.10
CA PHE A 272 5.20 -1.84 17.62
C PHE A 272 6.02 -2.81 16.77
N ALA A 273 6.84 -2.32 15.84
CA ALA A 273 7.70 -3.16 15.02
C ALA A 273 8.84 -3.82 15.83
N GLY A 274 9.12 -3.35 17.04
CA GLY A 274 10.25 -3.80 17.87
C GLY A 274 11.60 -3.40 17.27
N ILE A 275 11.68 -2.18 16.74
CA ILE A 275 12.90 -1.54 16.24
C ILE A 275 13.16 -0.25 17.01
N GLY A 276 14.42 0.22 17.01
CA GLY A 276 14.79 1.48 17.63
C GLY A 276 14.28 2.69 16.84
N PHE A 277 13.91 3.74 17.57
CA PHE A 277 13.68 5.08 17.03
C PHE A 277 14.94 5.89 17.30
N ASP A 278 15.84 5.96 16.32
CA ASP A 278 17.12 6.63 16.46
C ASP A 278 17.04 8.15 16.18
N GLU A 279 18.11 8.87 16.52
CA GLU A 279 18.20 10.31 16.33
C GLU A 279 18.06 10.70 14.85
N ALA A 280 18.63 9.95 13.93
CA ALA A 280 18.57 10.24 12.49
C ALA A 280 17.14 10.13 11.95
N LEU A 281 16.39 9.12 12.39
CA LEU A 281 14.97 8.98 12.08
C LEU A 281 14.16 10.11 12.73
N GLY A 282 14.46 10.44 14.00
CA GLY A 282 13.84 11.54 14.75
C GLY A 282 13.99 12.89 14.04
N GLN A 283 15.21 13.25 13.63
CA GLN A 283 15.49 14.47 12.87
C GLN A 283 14.73 14.51 11.54
N ARG A 284 14.69 13.38 10.85
CA ARG A 284 13.98 13.29 9.56
C ARG A 284 12.48 13.49 9.70
N VAL A 285 11.82 12.87 10.67
CA VAL A 285 10.37 12.98 10.86
C VAL A 285 9.96 14.26 11.57
N GLY A 286 10.88 14.95 12.23
CA GLY A 286 10.70 16.28 12.80
C GLY A 286 10.68 17.40 11.75
N ALA A 287 11.16 17.12 10.51
CA ALA A 287 11.08 18.02 9.37
C ALA A 287 9.85 17.69 8.50
N PRO A 288 9.37 18.64 7.66
CA PRO A 288 8.32 18.34 6.69
C PRO A 288 8.68 17.15 5.81
N LEU A 289 7.79 16.17 5.75
CA LEU A 289 8.01 15.00 4.91
C LEU A 289 8.01 15.37 3.42
N PRO A 290 8.90 14.77 2.61
CA PRO A 290 8.89 14.93 1.18
C PRO A 290 7.61 14.33 0.57
N LEU A 291 7.25 14.77 -0.63
CA LEU A 291 6.20 14.07 -1.37
C LEU A 291 6.67 12.66 -1.72
N SER A 292 5.77 11.68 -1.56
CA SER A 292 6.08 10.31 -1.96
C SER A 292 6.25 10.19 -3.47
N ARG A 293 7.02 9.19 -3.93
CA ARG A 293 7.27 8.94 -5.37
C ARG A 293 6.01 8.81 -6.23
N TYR A 294 4.90 8.42 -5.63
CA TYR A 294 3.62 8.25 -6.31
C TYR A 294 2.64 9.40 -6.12
N THR A 295 3.10 10.53 -5.60
CA THR A 295 2.27 11.73 -5.45
C THR A 295 2.13 12.44 -6.79
N GLN A 296 0.99 12.30 -7.44
CA GLN A 296 0.72 12.92 -8.74
C GLN A 296 0.50 14.43 -8.66
N THR A 297 -0.13 14.89 -7.59
CA THR A 297 -0.49 16.30 -7.40
C THR A 297 -0.35 16.67 -5.92
N ARG A 298 0.13 17.88 -5.65
CA ARG A 298 0.36 18.37 -4.28
C ARG A 298 -0.89 18.19 -3.42
N PRO A 299 -0.76 17.60 -2.23
CA PRO A 299 -1.85 17.53 -1.27
C PRO A 299 -2.24 18.93 -0.81
N VAL A 300 -3.52 19.26 -0.87
CA VAL A 300 -4.10 20.49 -0.31
C VAL A 300 -5.42 20.13 0.36
N PRO A 301 -5.85 20.87 1.39
CA PRO A 301 -7.15 20.67 2.03
C PRO A 301 -8.28 20.69 0.99
N ASP A 302 -9.31 19.93 1.24
CA ASP A 302 -10.55 19.87 0.40
C ASP A 302 -10.34 19.55 -1.09
N LYS A 303 -9.17 19.04 -1.46
CA LYS A 303 -8.87 18.68 -2.86
C LYS A 303 -9.88 17.71 -3.47
N TRP A 304 -10.54 16.90 -2.65
CA TRP A 304 -11.56 15.95 -3.06
C TRP A 304 -12.78 16.61 -3.70
N ARG A 305 -13.06 17.90 -3.37
CA ARG A 305 -14.23 18.64 -3.87
C ARG A 305 -14.29 18.74 -5.39
N LYS A 306 -13.15 18.69 -6.07
CA LYS A 306 -13.12 18.63 -7.55
C LYS A 306 -13.80 17.38 -8.13
N ASN A 307 -13.97 16.33 -7.32
CA ASN A 307 -14.64 15.08 -7.65
C ASN A 307 -15.94 14.90 -6.84
N ALA A 308 -16.46 15.96 -6.17
CA ALA A 308 -17.61 15.90 -5.28
C ALA A 308 -18.84 15.23 -5.94
N GLY A 309 -19.12 15.59 -7.20
CA GLY A 309 -20.27 15.02 -7.93
C GLY A 309 -20.20 13.49 -8.13
N LEU A 310 -19.01 12.88 -8.07
CA LEU A 310 -18.84 11.43 -8.11
C LEU A 310 -18.76 10.80 -6.72
N ILE A 311 -18.32 11.58 -5.73
CA ILE A 311 -18.04 11.09 -4.38
C ILE A 311 -19.26 11.19 -3.47
N GLU A 312 -19.94 12.34 -3.43
CA GLU A 312 -21.05 12.57 -2.52
C GLU A 312 -22.19 11.54 -2.65
N PRO A 313 -22.61 11.13 -3.87
CA PRO A 313 -23.66 10.13 -4.03
C PRO A 313 -23.35 8.76 -3.43
N VAL A 314 -22.05 8.40 -3.31
CA VAL A 314 -21.62 7.08 -2.83
C VAL A 314 -21.25 7.04 -1.35
N LEU A 315 -21.05 8.20 -0.71
CA LEU A 315 -20.65 8.28 0.71
C LEU A 315 -21.62 7.57 1.67
N PRO A 316 -22.96 7.64 1.51
CA PRO A 316 -23.86 6.93 2.42
C PRO A 316 -23.58 5.43 2.50
N GLY A 317 -23.21 4.80 1.38
CA GLY A 317 -22.86 3.37 1.33
C GLY A 317 -21.58 2.99 2.06
N LEU A 318 -20.73 3.96 2.40
CA LEU A 318 -19.44 3.74 3.06
C LEU A 318 -19.51 3.93 4.58
N THR A 319 -20.63 4.42 5.11
CA THR A 319 -20.77 4.86 6.51
C THR A 319 -20.41 3.76 7.51
N ALA A 320 -20.85 2.53 7.28
CA ALA A 320 -20.59 1.42 8.21
C ALA A 320 -19.10 1.11 8.33
N THR A 321 -18.39 0.96 7.22
CA THR A 321 -16.94 0.70 7.22
C THR A 321 -16.18 1.91 7.75
N TRP A 322 -16.61 3.13 7.39
CA TRP A 322 -16.01 4.37 7.91
C TRP A 322 -16.09 4.48 9.43
N GLN A 323 -17.26 4.22 10.01
CA GLN A 323 -17.45 4.21 11.47
C GLN A 323 -16.58 3.16 12.17
N ARG A 324 -16.44 1.96 11.59
CA ARG A 324 -15.54 0.92 12.12
C ARG A 324 -14.09 1.38 12.14
N LEU A 325 -13.63 2.05 11.09
CA LEU A 325 -12.28 2.60 11.00
C LEU A 325 -12.04 3.70 12.04
N GLN A 326 -13.00 4.60 12.21
CA GLN A 326 -12.93 5.67 13.21
C GLN A 326 -12.97 5.16 14.66
N ALA A 327 -13.57 4.01 14.89
CA ALA A 327 -13.63 3.37 16.20
C ALA A 327 -12.37 2.57 16.55
N LEU A 328 -11.39 2.46 15.63
CA LEU A 328 -10.12 1.80 15.93
C LEU A 328 -9.36 2.58 16.99
N PRO A 329 -8.73 1.90 17.96
CA PRO A 329 -7.85 2.57 18.88
C PRO A 329 -6.72 3.24 18.09
N GLY A 330 -6.45 4.52 18.39
CA GLY A 330 -5.25 5.19 17.86
C GLY A 330 -3.98 4.47 18.31
N LEU A 331 -2.84 4.85 17.72
CA LEU A 331 -1.55 4.28 18.12
C LEU A 331 -1.35 4.42 19.64
N VAL A 332 -1.24 3.29 20.32
CA VAL A 332 -0.88 3.26 21.74
C VAL A 332 0.53 3.81 21.85
N SER A 333 0.71 4.90 22.60
CA SER A 333 2.04 5.41 22.91
C SER A 333 2.85 4.29 23.55
N ALA A 334 4.09 4.07 23.06
CA ALA A 334 4.99 3.15 23.75
C ALA A 334 5.07 3.56 25.22
N PRO A 335 5.06 2.62 26.18
CA PRO A 335 5.36 2.94 27.55
C PRO A 335 6.73 3.67 27.57
N GLU A 336 6.80 4.79 28.30
CA GLU A 336 8.08 5.47 28.51
C GLU A 336 9.11 4.44 28.94
N ALA A 337 10.27 4.47 28.29
CA ALA A 337 11.36 3.60 28.69
C ALA A 337 11.65 3.89 30.16
N PRO A 338 11.80 2.86 31.02
CA PRO A 338 12.15 3.09 32.41
C PRO A 338 13.41 3.96 32.46
N ASP A 339 13.36 5.06 33.21
CA ASP A 339 14.49 5.94 33.46
C ASP A 339 15.72 5.10 33.78
N THR A 340 16.72 5.15 32.91
CA THR A 340 18.01 4.54 33.20
C THR A 340 18.59 5.32 34.38
N PRO A 341 18.79 4.70 35.55
CA PRO A 341 19.33 5.46 36.71
C PRO A 341 20.69 6.02 36.33
N ALA A 342 20.82 7.32 36.39
CA ALA A 342 22.07 8.03 36.17
C ALA A 342 23.17 7.35 36.99
N ALA A 343 24.20 6.87 36.30
CA ALA A 343 25.39 6.32 36.91
C ALA A 343 25.93 7.39 37.90
N ARG A 344 25.80 7.12 39.18
CA ARG A 344 26.41 7.95 40.22
C ARG A 344 27.91 7.97 39.97
N ALA A 345 28.41 9.11 39.53
CA ALA A 345 29.84 9.38 39.49
C ALA A 345 30.42 9.18 40.89
N GLY A 346 31.21 8.13 41.06
CA GLY A 346 31.96 7.92 42.27
C GLY A 346 32.96 9.06 42.47
N VAL A 347 32.79 9.79 43.59
CA VAL A 347 33.78 10.76 44.10
C VAL A 347 35.00 9.95 44.54
N PRO A 348 36.22 10.24 44.08
CA PRO A 348 37.42 9.65 44.66
C PRO A 348 37.67 10.29 46.02
N MET A 349 37.69 9.46 47.05
CA MET A 349 38.25 9.85 48.37
C MET A 349 39.78 9.92 48.27
N ALA A 350 40.31 10.96 48.88
CA ALA A 350 41.73 11.31 49.01
C ALA A 350 42.56 10.25 49.71
#